data_a8dbc5674d1ea76238b6e9de12455020
#
_entry.id   a8dbc5674d1ea76238b6e9de12455020
#
_cell.length_a   1.000
_cell.length_b   1.000
_cell.length_c   1.000
_cell.angle_alpha   90.00
_cell.angle_beta   90.00
_cell.angle_gamma   90.00
#
_symmetry.space_group_name_H-M   'P 1'
#
loop_
_entity.id
_entity.type
_entity.pdbx_description
1 polymer ?
#
loop_
_entity_poly.entity_id
_entity_poly.type
_entity_poly.pdbx_seq_one_letter_code
_entity_poly.pdbx_strand_id
1 'polypeptide(L)'
;MKNDLAPQERIENFMKEVIELGNYEMAYLLSHEGLLLAQSKAEEIIPEDRLVEMSVLFQEIQQMADVMAGISEIKELGIEGINKRRIIFRFFHAFDQLVTLALIIAPQKSYRGLTNRLVRIIQKVSD
;
A
#
# COMPACT_ATOMS: atom_id res chain seq x y z
N MET A 1 16.86 -9.20 20.97
CA MET A 1 15.46 -9.41 21.19
C MET A 1 14.65 -9.09 19.97
N LYS A 2 13.53 -9.73 19.86
CA LYS A 2 12.71 -9.62 18.66
C LYS A 2 12.20 -8.22 18.36
N ASN A 3 12.14 -7.34 19.35
CA ASN A 3 11.58 -6.01 19.16
C ASN A 3 12.64 -4.94 18.91
N ASP A 4 13.86 -5.36 18.63
CA ASP A 4 14.94 -4.42 18.37
C ASP A 4 14.92 -3.88 16.94
N LEU A 5 14.12 -4.47 16.07
CA LEU A 5 14.05 -4.01 14.69
C LEU A 5 13.35 -2.66 14.63
N ALA A 6 13.87 -1.78 13.76
CA ALA A 6 13.22 -0.51 13.49
C ALA A 6 11.83 -0.77 12.88
N PRO A 7 10.88 0.16 13.08
CA PRO A 7 9.55 0.01 12.50
C PRO A 7 9.56 -0.32 11.01
N GLN A 8 10.39 0.38 10.24
CA GLN A 8 10.48 0.13 8.81
C GLN A 8 10.88 -1.31 8.51
N GLU A 9 11.87 -1.83 9.24
CA GLU A 9 12.33 -3.20 9.02
C GLU A 9 11.27 -4.23 9.33
N ARG A 10 10.49 -4.00 10.38
CA ARG A 10 9.42 -4.92 10.75
C ARG A 10 8.36 -4.98 9.66
N ILE A 11 8.02 -3.83 9.10
CA ILE A 11 7.04 -3.75 8.02
C ILE A 11 7.58 -4.44 6.77
N GLU A 12 8.82 -4.14 6.42
CA GLU A 12 9.42 -4.70 5.20
C GLU A 12 9.61 -6.21 5.30
N ASN A 13 9.88 -6.72 6.50
CA ASN A 13 9.99 -8.17 6.69
C ASN A 13 8.69 -8.89 6.35
N PHE A 14 7.56 -8.34 6.77
CA PHE A 14 6.28 -8.96 6.44
C PHE A 14 5.97 -8.81 4.95
N MET A 15 6.28 -7.64 4.37
CA MET A 15 6.12 -7.46 2.92
C MET A 15 6.89 -8.51 2.15
N LYS A 16 8.13 -8.76 2.57
CA LYS A 16 8.98 -9.75 1.92
C LYS A 16 8.38 -11.14 2.02
N GLU A 17 7.84 -11.50 3.19
CA GLU A 17 7.19 -12.79 3.36
C GLU A 17 6.08 -12.99 2.34
N VAL A 18 5.23 -12.00 2.17
CA VAL A 18 4.08 -12.11 1.28
C VAL A 18 4.53 -12.20 -0.18
N ILE A 19 5.59 -11.49 -0.53
CA ILE A 19 6.15 -11.59 -1.88
C ILE A 19 6.71 -12.99 -2.10
N GLU A 20 7.40 -13.56 -1.13
CA GLU A 20 7.96 -14.90 -1.24
C GLU A 20 6.87 -15.96 -1.33
N LEU A 21 5.73 -15.71 -0.69
CA LEU A 21 4.58 -16.61 -0.80
C LEU A 21 3.89 -16.49 -2.16
N GLY A 22 4.24 -15.48 -2.95
CA GLY A 22 3.71 -15.32 -4.29
C GLY A 22 2.38 -14.59 -4.39
N ASN A 23 1.88 -14.02 -3.30
CA ASN A 23 0.62 -13.26 -3.35
C ASN A 23 0.84 -11.83 -3.83
N TYR A 24 1.93 -11.20 -3.39
CA TYR A 24 2.29 -9.86 -3.84
C TYR A 24 3.50 -9.94 -4.75
N GLU A 25 3.53 -9.08 -5.76
CA GLU A 25 4.73 -8.89 -6.58
C GLU A 25 5.49 -7.65 -6.12
N MET A 26 4.82 -6.74 -5.44
CA MET A 26 5.41 -5.51 -4.95
C MET A 26 4.57 -4.97 -3.81
N ALA A 27 5.21 -4.33 -2.84
CA ALA A 27 4.51 -3.64 -1.75
C ALA A 27 5.26 -2.36 -1.42
N TYR A 28 4.56 -1.22 -1.45
CA TYR A 28 5.10 0.08 -1.09
C TYR A 28 4.20 0.73 -0.06
N LEU A 29 4.80 1.33 0.96
CA LEU A 29 4.09 2.18 1.91
C LEU A 29 4.54 3.61 1.69
N LEU A 30 3.60 4.49 1.40
CA LEU A 30 3.88 5.88 1.05
C LEU A 30 3.29 6.82 2.08
N SER A 31 3.99 7.92 2.35
CA SER A 31 3.46 8.98 3.20
C SER A 31 2.35 9.72 2.47
N HIS A 32 1.69 10.62 3.19
CA HIS A 32 0.66 11.48 2.60
C HIS A 32 1.18 12.26 1.39
N GLU A 33 2.46 12.57 1.39
CA GLU A 33 3.07 13.36 0.32
C GLU A 33 3.69 12.52 -0.79
N GLY A 34 3.57 11.20 -0.69
CA GLY A 34 4.11 10.31 -1.71
C GLY A 34 5.55 9.86 -1.46
N LEU A 35 6.09 10.14 -0.27
CA LEU A 35 7.43 9.70 0.07
C LEU A 35 7.40 8.24 0.52
N LEU A 36 8.44 7.51 0.15
CA LEU A 36 8.51 6.08 0.44
C LEU A 36 8.90 5.85 1.91
N LEU A 37 8.04 5.14 2.63
CA LEU A 37 8.28 4.82 4.05
C LEU A 37 8.78 3.38 4.24
N ALA A 38 8.34 2.46 3.39
CA ALA A 38 8.75 1.06 3.46
C ALA A 38 8.47 0.42 2.10
N GLN A 39 9.25 -0.59 1.75
CA GLN A 39 9.05 -1.27 0.47
C GLN A 39 9.62 -2.68 0.48
N SER A 40 9.04 -3.52 -0.37
CA SER A 40 9.64 -4.78 -0.76
C SER A 40 9.17 -5.07 -2.19
N LYS A 41 10.08 -5.52 -3.03
CA LYS A 41 9.78 -5.74 -4.45
C LYS A 41 10.78 -6.73 -5.03
N ALA A 42 10.32 -7.45 -6.06
CA ALA A 42 11.21 -8.36 -6.78
C ALA A 42 12.09 -7.59 -7.77
N GLU A 43 11.53 -6.53 -8.36
CA GLU A 43 12.24 -5.72 -9.35
C GLU A 43 11.94 -4.25 -9.13
N GLU A 44 12.85 -3.39 -9.60
CA GLU A 44 12.62 -1.95 -9.59
C GLU A 44 11.50 -1.64 -10.58
N ILE A 45 10.45 -0.97 -10.13
CA ILE A 45 9.28 -0.74 -10.96
C ILE A 45 8.91 0.72 -11.11
N ILE A 46 8.83 1.46 -10.00
CA ILE A 46 8.28 2.82 -10.02
C ILE A 46 9.31 3.85 -9.58
N PRO A 47 9.64 4.84 -10.44
CA PRO A 47 10.52 5.94 -10.02
C PRO A 47 9.86 6.76 -8.90
N GLU A 48 10.67 7.30 -8.01
CA GLU A 48 10.17 8.04 -6.85
C GLU A 48 9.33 9.25 -7.22
N ASP A 49 9.70 9.97 -8.28
CA ASP A 49 8.93 11.14 -8.68
C ASP A 49 7.52 10.77 -9.13
N ARG A 50 7.34 9.55 -9.65
CA ARG A 50 6.01 9.08 -10.01
C ARG A 50 5.15 8.82 -8.80
N LEU A 51 5.76 8.42 -7.68
CA LEU A 51 5.01 8.19 -6.45
C LEU A 51 4.40 9.49 -5.92
N VAL A 52 5.13 10.59 -6.03
CA VAL A 52 4.61 11.89 -5.62
C VAL A 52 3.43 12.28 -6.52
N GLU A 53 3.55 12.06 -7.82
CA GLU A 53 2.46 12.34 -8.75
C GLU A 53 1.21 11.54 -8.42
N MET A 54 1.39 10.29 -8.01
CA MET A 54 0.27 9.43 -7.63
C MET A 54 -0.50 9.99 -6.44
N SER A 55 0.20 10.55 -5.45
CA SER A 55 -0.48 11.08 -4.28
C SER A 55 -1.37 12.27 -4.64
N VAL A 56 -0.95 13.09 -5.61
CA VAL A 56 -1.79 14.19 -6.09
C VAL A 56 -3.02 13.64 -6.80
N LEU A 57 -2.83 12.63 -7.64
CA LEU A 57 -3.94 12.00 -8.36
C LEU A 57 -4.97 11.41 -7.38
N PHE A 58 -4.51 10.78 -6.30
CA PHE A 58 -5.42 10.21 -5.31
C PHE A 58 -6.32 11.27 -4.67
N GLN A 59 -5.79 12.47 -4.46
CA GLN A 59 -6.60 13.56 -3.91
C GLN A 59 -7.71 13.97 -4.88
N GLU A 60 -7.41 13.99 -6.17
CA GLU A 60 -8.41 14.30 -7.18
C GLU A 60 -9.50 13.21 -7.24
N ILE A 61 -9.09 11.95 -7.17
CA ILE A 61 -10.03 10.84 -7.16
C ILE A 61 -10.93 10.92 -5.93
N GLN A 62 -10.37 11.30 -4.78
CA GLN A 62 -11.15 11.47 -3.56
C GLN A 62 -12.25 12.52 -3.73
N GLN A 63 -11.91 13.65 -4.36
CA GLN A 63 -12.87 14.70 -4.61
C GLN A 63 -13.98 14.22 -5.54
N MET A 64 -13.61 13.50 -6.59
CA MET A 64 -14.60 12.96 -7.52
C MET A 64 -15.54 11.96 -6.83
N ALA A 65 -14.99 11.11 -5.98
CA ALA A 65 -15.80 10.11 -5.28
C ALA A 65 -16.80 10.79 -4.35
N ASP A 66 -16.40 11.88 -3.71
CA ASP A 66 -17.30 12.62 -2.83
C ASP A 66 -18.44 13.26 -3.63
N VAL A 67 -18.10 13.92 -4.74
CA VAL A 67 -19.10 14.58 -5.57
C VAL A 67 -20.07 13.59 -6.21
N MET A 68 -19.56 12.47 -6.72
CA MET A 68 -20.37 11.54 -7.48
C MET A 68 -21.18 10.59 -6.61
N ALA A 69 -20.65 10.19 -5.47
CA ALA A 69 -21.25 9.13 -4.68
C ALA A 69 -21.31 9.41 -3.18
N GLY A 70 -20.94 10.61 -2.76
CA GLY A 70 -20.97 10.95 -1.33
C GLY A 70 -19.94 10.19 -0.51
N ILE A 71 -18.87 9.73 -1.14
CA ILE A 71 -17.81 9.00 -0.44
C ILE A 71 -16.83 10.02 0.11
N SER A 72 -16.90 10.24 1.43
CA SER A 72 -16.05 11.25 2.06
C SER A 72 -14.62 10.80 2.25
N GLU A 73 -14.39 9.48 2.39
CA GLU A 73 -13.06 8.92 2.50
C GLU A 73 -12.99 7.62 1.72
N ILE A 74 -11.90 7.43 1.01
CA ILE A 74 -11.68 6.20 0.26
C ILE A 74 -10.85 5.26 1.12
N LYS A 75 -11.33 4.04 1.29
CA LYS A 75 -10.58 3.00 1.99
C LYS A 75 -9.67 2.24 1.05
N GLU A 76 -10.14 1.99 -0.16
CA GLU A 76 -9.40 1.15 -1.09
C GLU A 76 -9.75 1.54 -2.52
N LEU A 77 -8.73 1.50 -3.38
CA LEU A 77 -8.88 1.73 -4.81
C LEU A 77 -8.20 0.57 -5.53
N GLY A 78 -8.92 -0.09 -6.43
CA GLY A 78 -8.38 -1.24 -7.13
C GLY A 78 -8.44 -1.07 -8.64
N ILE A 79 -7.43 -1.61 -9.30
CA ILE A 79 -7.34 -1.62 -10.76
C ILE A 79 -7.00 -3.04 -11.16
N GLU A 80 -7.77 -3.61 -12.10
CA GLU A 80 -7.49 -4.94 -12.61
C GLU A 80 -7.26 -4.87 -14.10
N GLY A 81 -6.18 -5.47 -14.56
CA GLY A 81 -5.87 -5.55 -15.97
C GLY A 81 -6.55 -6.75 -16.63
N ILE A 82 -6.58 -6.74 -17.96
CA ILE A 82 -7.09 -7.87 -18.71
C ILE A 82 -6.27 -9.13 -18.41
N ASN A 83 -4.99 -8.95 -18.10
CA ASN A 83 -4.08 -10.05 -17.76
C ASN A 83 -4.27 -10.55 -16.33
N LYS A 84 -5.31 -10.07 -15.63
CA LYS A 84 -5.66 -10.49 -14.27
C LYS A 84 -4.71 -9.97 -13.18
N ARG A 85 -3.70 -9.19 -13.52
CA ARG A 85 -2.91 -8.52 -12.50
C ARG A 85 -3.72 -7.38 -11.92
N ARG A 86 -3.55 -7.15 -10.62
CA ARG A 86 -4.30 -6.10 -9.91
C ARG A 86 -3.34 -5.20 -9.17
N ILE A 87 -3.68 -3.92 -9.14
CA ILE A 87 -2.99 -2.96 -8.28
C ILE A 87 -4.01 -2.51 -7.25
N ILE A 88 -3.66 -2.63 -5.98
CA ILE A 88 -4.54 -2.25 -4.89
C ILE A 88 -3.88 -1.13 -4.11
N PHE A 89 -4.62 -0.06 -3.87
CA PHE A 89 -4.19 1.03 -3.00
C PHE A 89 -5.08 1.04 -1.78
N ARG A 90 -4.50 0.88 -0.60
CA ARG A 90 -5.23 0.91 0.65
C ARG A 90 -4.83 2.18 1.41
N PHE A 91 -5.81 2.95 1.85
CA PHE A 91 -5.59 4.23 2.53
C PHE A 91 -5.98 4.08 3.99
N PHE A 92 -5.11 4.50 4.91
CA PHE A 92 -5.39 4.40 6.33
C PHE A 92 -4.45 5.32 7.09
N HIS A 93 -4.72 5.51 8.39
CA HIS A 93 -3.90 6.37 9.22
C HIS A 93 -2.85 5.57 9.96
N ALA A 94 -1.61 6.04 9.91
CA ALA A 94 -0.47 5.49 10.63
C ALA A 94 0.60 6.58 10.65
N PHE A 95 1.47 6.54 11.65
CA PHE A 95 2.55 7.54 11.77
C PHE A 95 2.01 8.97 11.76
N ASP A 96 0.86 9.17 12.41
CA ASP A 96 0.21 10.46 12.54
C ASP A 96 -0.15 11.11 11.20
N GLN A 97 -0.39 10.30 10.18
CA GLN A 97 -0.77 10.82 8.87
C GLN A 97 -1.57 9.79 8.10
N LEU A 98 -2.17 10.23 7.00
CA LEU A 98 -2.81 9.32 6.08
C LEU A 98 -1.73 8.70 5.20
N VAL A 99 -1.65 7.38 5.19
CA VAL A 99 -0.64 6.67 4.39
C VAL A 99 -1.35 5.86 3.30
N THR A 100 -0.58 5.53 2.27
CA THR A 100 -1.05 4.70 1.16
C THR A 100 -0.20 3.46 1.08
N LEU A 101 -0.86 2.30 1.10
CA LEU A 101 -0.21 1.02 0.88
C LEU A 101 -0.54 0.59 -0.55
N ALA A 102 0.49 0.53 -1.40
CA ALA A 102 0.32 0.16 -2.81
C ALA A 102 0.86 -1.26 -3.01
N LEU A 103 0.02 -2.11 -3.58
CA LEU A 103 0.34 -3.53 -3.75
C LEU A 103 0.08 -3.94 -5.19
N ILE A 104 1.00 -4.73 -5.75
CA ILE A 104 0.72 -5.43 -7.00
C ILE A 104 0.47 -6.89 -6.64
N ILE A 105 -0.71 -7.38 -7.00
CA ILE A 105 -1.17 -8.71 -6.64
C ILE A 105 -1.01 -9.64 -7.84
N ALA A 106 -0.39 -10.80 -7.62
CA ALA A 106 -0.23 -11.79 -8.66
C ALA A 106 -1.58 -12.31 -9.12
N PRO A 107 -1.70 -12.70 -10.41
CA PRO A 107 -2.98 -13.24 -10.92
C PRO A 107 -3.49 -14.39 -10.05
N GLN A 108 -4.80 -14.40 -9.81
CA GLN A 108 -5.49 -15.50 -9.11
C GLN A 108 -5.05 -15.72 -7.66
N LYS A 109 -4.37 -14.75 -7.07
CA LYS A 109 -3.99 -14.83 -5.67
C LYS A 109 -4.94 -13.99 -4.82
N SER A 110 -5.23 -14.46 -3.62
CA SER A 110 -6.03 -13.70 -2.68
C SER A 110 -5.15 -12.63 -2.03
N TYR A 111 -5.76 -11.54 -1.57
CA TYR A 111 -4.98 -10.46 -0.97
C TYR A 111 -5.60 -9.84 0.27
N ARG A 112 -6.93 -9.98 0.46
CA ARG A 112 -7.59 -9.21 1.53
C ARG A 112 -7.08 -9.57 2.91
N GLY A 113 -6.95 -10.85 3.21
CA GLY A 113 -6.50 -11.28 4.54
C GLY A 113 -5.08 -10.82 4.83
N LEU A 114 -4.18 -11.00 3.88
CA LEU A 114 -2.79 -10.60 4.06
C LEU A 114 -2.67 -9.09 4.11
N THR A 115 -3.43 -8.36 3.29
CA THR A 115 -3.43 -6.91 3.31
C THR A 115 -3.94 -6.38 4.64
N ASN A 116 -5.03 -6.94 5.15
CA ASN A 116 -5.55 -6.52 6.45
C ASN A 116 -4.53 -6.76 7.56
N ARG A 117 -3.82 -7.88 7.51
CA ARG A 117 -2.76 -8.14 8.51
C ARG A 117 -1.65 -7.13 8.38
N LEU A 118 -1.23 -6.79 7.16
CA LEU A 118 -0.16 -5.83 6.95
C LEU A 118 -0.58 -4.46 7.46
N VAL A 119 -1.81 -4.03 7.18
CA VAL A 119 -2.32 -2.76 7.70
C VAL A 119 -2.25 -2.74 9.22
N ARG A 120 -2.68 -3.82 9.88
CA ARG A 120 -2.64 -3.89 11.34
C ARG A 120 -1.21 -3.84 11.87
N ILE A 121 -0.28 -4.51 11.19
CA ILE A 121 1.14 -4.48 11.57
C ILE A 121 1.67 -3.07 11.47
N ILE A 122 1.37 -2.38 10.37
CA ILE A 122 1.83 -1.01 10.17
C ILE A 122 1.27 -0.09 11.26
N GLN A 123 -0.01 -0.20 11.55
CA GLN A 123 -0.65 0.64 12.57
C GLN A 123 -0.08 0.36 13.95
N LYS A 124 0.17 -0.91 14.26
CA LYS A 124 0.73 -1.27 15.56
C LYS A 124 2.16 -0.77 15.72
N VAL A 125 2.94 -0.86 14.64
CA VAL A 125 4.33 -0.40 14.65
C VAL A 125 4.39 1.11 14.79
N SER A 126 3.39 1.83 14.27
CA SER A 126 3.38 3.28 14.28
C SER A 126 2.96 3.89 15.63
N ASP A 127 2.40 3.08 16.51
CA ASP A 127 1.91 3.56 17.82
C ASP A 127 3.05 3.87 18.80
#